data_16e3daef555aba669ceb6041e224309f
#
_entry.id   16e3daef555aba669ceb6041e224309f
#
_cell.length_a   1.000
_cell.length_b   1.000
_cell.length_c   1.000
_cell.angle_alpha   90.00
_cell.angle_beta   90.00
_cell.angle_gamma   90.00
#
_symmetry.space_group_name_H-M   'P 1'
#
loop_
_entity.id
_entity.type
_entity.pdbx_description
1 polymer ?
#
loop_
_entity_poly.entity_id
_entity_poly.type
_entity_poly.pdbx_seq_one_letter_code
_entity_poly.pdbx_strand_id
1 'polypeptide(L)'
;MKSAFRRCALLTASFLIAAVPAFAQVTPAAGSTPPDDTPSFKIGTVIFSDYTYSQSPRITDSDGNLVHPSSFNVTRAYLNFTGNLNHRISFRVTPDIARETGSGPSLTGSQVFRLKYAFGQFNLDDWITKGSWVRLGVQQTPYIDYTEAIYRYRFQGPILVDRAGFMTASDAGLSGHYNFTGNHGDVHAGFYNGDGYTRAEANNEKAFQVRASVRPFPLGGIWKGLRLTGFFDDDHVVERAKRQRAVGQVTWEHPLANAGLELLRAKDQPSVTKPVVDAKGWSAWVTPRLGTTGWELLLRHDDLKPNDSLRLKSKRDIFGVAYWMPNLNKVTAALMVDYDKLRQSGFAPARPDDTRYGLKMLVSY
;
A
#
# COMPACT_ATOMS: atom_id res chain seq x y z
N MET A 1 -51.17 17.29 -39.95
CA MET A 1 -50.36 16.36 -39.15
C MET A 1 -49.10 15.99 -39.91
N LYS A 2 -48.07 16.81 -39.96
CA LYS A 2 -46.71 16.58 -40.47
C LYS A 2 -45.91 17.84 -40.13
N SER A 3 -45.35 17.97 -38.89
CA SER A 3 -44.30 18.95 -38.60
C SER A 3 -43.80 18.94 -37.14
N ALA A 4 -43.72 17.80 -36.50
CA ALA A 4 -43.19 17.71 -35.12
C ALA A 4 -42.01 16.76 -34.93
N PHE A 5 -41.35 16.31 -35.98
CA PHE A 5 -40.25 15.30 -35.89
C PHE A 5 -38.90 15.78 -36.44
N ARG A 6 -38.62 17.07 -36.46
CA ARG A 6 -37.36 17.61 -37.00
C ARG A 6 -36.61 18.59 -36.12
N ARG A 7 -36.76 18.53 -34.78
CA ARG A 7 -35.98 19.43 -33.88
C ARG A 7 -35.31 18.74 -32.68
N CYS A 8 -35.04 17.46 -32.72
CA CYS A 8 -34.28 16.75 -31.69
C CYS A 8 -32.96 16.13 -32.16
N ALA A 9 -32.36 16.61 -33.22
CA ALA A 9 -31.14 16.05 -33.79
C ALA A 9 -30.08 17.12 -34.08
N LEU A 10 -29.81 18.03 -33.12
CA LEU A 10 -28.74 19.03 -33.30
C LEU A 10 -28.29 19.61 -31.94
N LEU A 11 -27.97 18.76 -30.96
CA LEU A 11 -27.30 19.16 -29.70
C LEU A 11 -26.34 18.08 -29.20
N THR A 12 -25.72 17.36 -30.13
CA THR A 12 -24.59 16.46 -29.85
C THR A 12 -23.39 16.90 -30.69
N ALA A 13 -22.91 18.11 -30.43
CA ALA A 13 -21.62 18.49 -31.02
C ALA A 13 -20.93 19.47 -30.08
N SER A 14 -19.69 19.15 -29.78
CA SER A 14 -18.64 20.05 -29.32
C SER A 14 -18.50 20.26 -27.81
N PHE A 15 -18.21 19.18 -27.08
CA PHE A 15 -17.22 19.25 -25.99
C PHE A 15 -15.97 18.48 -26.42
N LEU A 16 -15.31 18.93 -27.45
CA LEU A 16 -13.89 18.68 -27.67
C LEU A 16 -13.14 19.60 -26.71
N ILE A 17 -13.15 19.27 -25.42
CA ILE A 17 -12.14 19.76 -24.49
C ILE A 17 -10.84 19.17 -24.99
N ALA A 18 -9.94 20.03 -25.48
CA ALA A 18 -8.56 19.68 -25.77
C ALA A 18 -7.97 19.06 -24.51
N ALA A 19 -7.96 17.74 -24.45
CA ALA A 19 -7.28 16.99 -23.41
C ALA A 19 -5.79 17.24 -23.60
N VAL A 20 -5.25 18.19 -22.84
CA VAL A 20 -3.80 18.25 -22.62
C VAL A 20 -3.44 16.86 -22.12
N PRO A 21 -2.54 16.11 -22.77
CA PRO A 21 -2.13 14.82 -22.30
C PRO A 21 -1.56 15.01 -20.89
N ALA A 22 -2.29 14.59 -19.88
CA ALA A 22 -1.75 14.44 -18.53
C ALA A 22 -0.70 13.35 -18.66
N PHE A 23 0.55 13.75 -18.86
CA PHE A 23 1.66 12.82 -18.74
C PHE A 23 1.54 12.20 -17.36
N ALA A 24 1.23 10.90 -17.28
CA ALA A 24 1.23 10.20 -16.01
C ALA A 24 2.60 10.42 -15.40
N GLN A 25 2.62 11.14 -14.31
CA GLN A 25 3.85 11.43 -13.61
C GLN A 25 4.31 10.11 -12.99
N VAL A 26 5.40 9.58 -13.50
CA VAL A 26 6.05 8.41 -12.91
C VAL A 26 6.45 8.79 -11.50
N THR A 27 6.00 8.02 -10.51
CA THR A 27 6.33 8.24 -9.11
C THR A 27 7.85 8.38 -8.95
N PRO A 28 8.38 9.46 -8.36
CA PRO A 28 9.80 9.62 -8.13
C PRO A 28 10.36 8.45 -7.30
N ALA A 29 11.64 8.15 -7.46
CA ALA A 29 12.29 7.10 -6.69
C ALA A 29 12.17 7.36 -5.18
N ALA A 30 12.39 8.59 -4.74
CA ALA A 30 11.99 9.11 -3.44
C ALA A 30 11.92 10.63 -3.52
N GLY A 31 11.25 11.27 -2.56
CA GLY A 31 10.97 12.70 -2.53
C GLY A 31 12.12 13.55 -3.05
N SER A 32 12.01 13.95 -4.31
CA SER A 32 13.12 14.49 -5.07
C SER A 32 13.23 16.02 -5.01
N THR A 33 12.27 16.67 -4.33
CA THR A 33 12.29 18.13 -4.18
C THR A 33 12.98 18.46 -2.86
N PRO A 34 14.19 19.02 -2.88
CA PRO A 34 14.85 19.46 -1.67
C PRO A 34 13.97 20.51 -0.98
N PRO A 35 13.82 20.46 0.34
CA PRO A 35 13.21 21.54 1.09
C PRO A 35 14.09 22.79 1.00
N ASP A 36 13.49 23.98 1.06
CA ASP A 36 14.21 25.23 1.20
C ASP A 36 14.42 25.58 2.70
N ASP A 37 15.11 26.67 2.99
CA ASP A 37 15.36 27.14 4.35
C ASP A 37 14.13 27.78 5.02
N THR A 38 13.04 27.96 4.28
CA THR A 38 11.81 28.53 4.84
C THR A 38 11.11 27.48 5.70
N PRO A 39 10.94 27.70 7.00
CA PRO A 39 10.18 26.80 7.84
C PRO A 39 8.77 26.61 7.29
N SER A 40 8.35 25.38 7.13
CA SER A 40 7.03 25.05 6.62
C SER A 40 6.36 23.97 7.47
N PHE A 41 5.06 24.13 7.65
CA PHE A 41 4.21 23.12 8.31
C PHE A 41 3.01 22.85 7.44
N LYS A 42 2.72 21.56 7.23
CA LYS A 42 1.60 21.12 6.40
C LYS A 42 0.77 20.09 7.18
N ILE A 43 -0.53 20.24 7.07
CA ILE A 43 -1.49 19.26 7.56
C ILE A 43 -2.13 18.62 6.34
N GLY A 44 -2.17 17.29 6.31
CA GLY A 44 -2.84 16.53 5.29
C GLY A 44 -3.72 15.45 5.90
N THR A 45 -4.64 14.92 5.14
CA THR A 45 -5.48 13.79 5.59
C THR A 45 -5.58 12.74 4.51
N VAL A 46 -5.73 11.47 4.93
CA VAL A 46 -6.10 10.36 4.04
C VAL A 46 -7.17 9.54 4.74
N ILE A 47 -8.31 9.38 4.09
CA ILE A 47 -9.44 8.61 4.62
C ILE A 47 -9.77 7.50 3.63
N PHE A 48 -9.86 6.27 4.14
CA PHE A 48 -10.43 5.13 3.43
C PHE A 48 -11.68 4.68 4.17
N SER A 49 -12.79 4.67 3.47
CA SER A 49 -14.05 4.12 3.98
C SER A 49 -14.66 3.17 2.98
N ASP A 50 -15.45 2.24 3.49
CA ASP A 50 -16.14 1.28 2.64
C ASP A 50 -17.49 0.85 3.18
N TYR A 51 -18.31 0.34 2.27
CA TYR A 51 -19.38 -0.60 2.57
C TYR A 51 -18.96 -1.95 2.00
N THR A 52 -18.97 -3.00 2.83
CA THR A 52 -18.64 -4.36 2.42
C THR A 52 -19.80 -5.30 2.73
N TYR A 53 -20.22 -6.07 1.71
CA TYR A 53 -21.15 -7.19 1.83
C TYR A 53 -20.40 -8.50 1.64
N SER A 54 -20.48 -9.41 2.63
CA SER A 54 -19.86 -10.75 2.57
C SER A 54 -20.88 -11.78 2.11
N GLN A 55 -20.72 -12.31 0.91
CA GLN A 55 -21.53 -13.40 0.41
C GLN A 55 -21.14 -14.74 1.07
N SER A 56 -19.88 -14.89 1.41
CA SER A 56 -19.30 -16.07 2.08
C SER A 56 -18.09 -15.65 2.92
N PRO A 57 -17.86 -16.25 4.11
CA PRO A 57 -18.77 -17.13 4.81
C PRO A 57 -19.96 -16.38 5.39
N ARG A 58 -21.04 -17.11 5.68
CA ARG A 58 -22.12 -16.62 6.55
C ARG A 58 -21.66 -16.65 8.00
N ILE A 59 -22.23 -15.80 8.82
CA ILE A 59 -22.04 -15.79 10.27
C ILE A 59 -23.37 -16.08 10.97
N THR A 60 -23.32 -16.53 12.20
CA THR A 60 -24.49 -16.70 13.04
C THR A 60 -24.73 -15.44 13.85
N ASP A 61 -25.93 -14.87 13.78
CA ASP A 61 -26.34 -13.75 14.62
C ASP A 61 -26.66 -14.19 16.07
N SER A 62 -27.06 -13.25 16.93
CA SER A 62 -27.39 -13.53 18.34
C SER A 62 -28.57 -14.47 18.53
N ASP A 63 -29.46 -14.56 17.54
CA ASP A 63 -30.64 -15.43 17.59
C ASP A 63 -30.40 -16.79 16.88
N GLY A 64 -29.17 -17.04 16.42
CA GLY A 64 -28.79 -18.30 15.78
C GLY A 64 -29.06 -18.33 14.25
N ASN A 65 -29.46 -17.24 13.63
CA ASN A 65 -29.73 -17.19 12.19
C ASN A 65 -28.43 -17.10 11.39
N LEU A 66 -28.32 -17.83 10.29
CA LEU A 66 -27.22 -17.71 9.35
C LEU A 66 -27.44 -16.51 8.42
N VAL A 67 -26.66 -15.47 8.60
CA VAL A 67 -26.77 -14.20 7.88
C VAL A 67 -25.52 -13.89 7.05
N HIS A 68 -25.68 -13.06 6.01
CA HIS A 68 -24.59 -12.48 5.27
C HIS A 68 -24.15 -11.17 5.93
N PRO A 69 -22.95 -11.10 6.52
CA PRO A 69 -22.52 -9.86 7.17
C PRO A 69 -22.35 -8.73 6.17
N SER A 70 -22.80 -7.54 6.57
CA SER A 70 -22.54 -6.32 5.82
C SER A 70 -22.26 -5.16 6.78
N SER A 71 -21.38 -4.25 6.39
CA SER A 71 -21.00 -3.15 7.28
C SER A 71 -20.45 -1.96 6.53
N PHE A 72 -20.70 -0.75 7.07
CA PHE A 72 -19.95 0.44 6.75
C PHE A 72 -18.74 0.53 7.67
N ASN A 73 -17.57 0.85 7.10
CA ASN A 73 -16.33 0.94 7.85
C ASN A 73 -15.54 2.19 7.47
N VAL A 74 -14.81 2.74 8.43
CA VAL A 74 -13.65 3.58 8.19
C VAL A 74 -12.42 2.70 8.43
N THR A 75 -11.75 2.31 7.36
CA THR A 75 -10.65 1.35 7.43
C THR A 75 -9.31 2.02 7.72
N ARG A 76 -9.17 3.30 7.40
CA ARG A 76 -8.03 4.16 7.70
C ARG A 76 -8.46 5.62 7.82
N ALA A 77 -7.83 6.35 8.73
CA ALA A 77 -7.86 7.80 8.74
C ALA A 77 -6.52 8.32 9.26
N TYR A 78 -5.70 8.85 8.36
CA TYR A 78 -4.42 9.44 8.69
C TYR A 78 -4.57 10.95 8.83
N LEU A 79 -4.00 11.52 9.90
CA LEU A 79 -3.73 12.94 10.01
C LEU A 79 -2.21 13.12 9.87
N ASN A 80 -1.78 13.68 8.74
CA ASN A 80 -0.37 13.85 8.45
C ASN A 80 0.08 15.26 8.86
N PHE A 81 0.92 15.34 9.87
CA PHE A 81 1.62 16.56 10.26
C PHE A 81 3.04 16.44 9.73
N THR A 82 3.40 17.25 8.75
CA THR A 82 4.74 17.28 8.15
C THR A 82 5.30 18.69 8.19
N GLY A 83 6.59 18.80 8.37
CA GLY A 83 7.24 20.11 8.35
C GLY A 83 8.71 20.01 7.99
N ASN A 84 9.20 21.10 7.40
CA ASN A 84 10.62 21.40 7.25
C ASN A 84 10.97 22.51 8.22
N LEU A 85 11.98 22.32 9.04
CA LEU A 85 12.52 23.37 9.91
C LEU A 85 13.51 24.25 9.13
N ASN A 86 14.22 23.63 8.20
CA ASN A 86 15.11 24.23 7.20
C ASN A 86 15.36 23.18 6.10
N HIS A 87 16.24 23.47 5.13
CA HIS A 87 16.55 22.53 4.05
C HIS A 87 17.17 21.19 4.55
N ARG A 88 17.75 21.15 5.76
CA ARG A 88 18.39 19.95 6.32
C ARG A 88 17.50 19.13 7.22
N ILE A 89 16.57 19.75 7.95
CA ILE A 89 15.81 19.07 8.99
C ILE A 89 14.32 19.12 8.68
N SER A 90 13.72 17.96 8.60
CA SER A 90 12.28 17.77 8.45
C SER A 90 11.74 16.75 9.43
N PHE A 91 10.43 16.70 9.58
CA PHE A 91 9.77 15.76 10.47
C PHE A 91 8.41 15.34 9.92
N ARG A 92 7.94 14.21 10.41
CA ARG A 92 6.56 13.76 10.19
C ARG A 92 6.01 13.11 11.45
N VAL A 93 4.75 13.48 11.78
CA VAL A 93 3.93 12.79 12.78
C VAL A 93 2.60 12.40 12.12
N THR A 94 2.20 11.15 12.24
CA THR A 94 0.96 10.64 11.62
C THR A 94 0.22 9.75 12.60
N PRO A 95 -0.80 10.27 13.29
CA PRO A 95 -1.84 9.43 13.90
C PRO A 95 -2.62 8.66 12.82
N ASP A 96 -2.98 7.43 13.14
CA ASP A 96 -3.84 6.54 12.35
C ASP A 96 -4.96 6.02 13.24
N ILE A 97 -6.14 5.83 12.70
CA ILE A 97 -7.19 5.12 13.42
C ILE A 97 -7.02 3.61 13.29
N ALA A 98 -7.37 2.90 14.34
CA ALA A 98 -7.50 1.45 14.33
C ALA A 98 -8.71 1.06 15.17
N ARG A 99 -9.36 -0.07 14.81
CA ARG A 99 -10.36 -0.66 15.68
C ARG A 99 -9.65 -1.40 16.81
N GLU A 100 -9.99 -1.07 18.05
CA GLU A 100 -9.46 -1.77 19.24
C GLU A 100 -10.04 -3.18 19.30
N THR A 101 -9.16 -4.17 19.34
CA THR A 101 -9.54 -5.60 19.39
C THR A 101 -9.10 -6.28 20.68
N GLY A 102 -8.51 -5.53 21.61
CA GLY A 102 -8.11 -6.05 22.92
C GLY A 102 -9.30 -6.47 23.81
N SER A 103 -9.01 -7.23 24.84
CA SER A 103 -10.01 -7.76 25.79
C SER A 103 -10.44 -6.77 26.88
N GLY A 104 -10.00 -5.52 26.83
CA GLY A 104 -10.38 -4.49 27.80
C GLY A 104 -11.83 -4.03 27.61
N PRO A 105 -12.63 -3.93 28.69
CA PRO A 105 -14.09 -3.76 28.57
C PRO A 105 -14.53 -2.40 28.03
N SER A 106 -13.72 -1.34 28.12
CA SER A 106 -14.18 0.02 27.82
C SER A 106 -13.91 0.51 26.40
N LEU A 107 -12.95 -0.08 25.66
CA LEU A 107 -12.57 0.39 24.34
C LEU A 107 -12.68 -0.67 23.23
N THR A 108 -12.98 -1.93 23.60
CA THR A 108 -13.12 -3.02 22.61
C THR A 108 -14.17 -2.67 21.55
N GLY A 109 -13.79 -2.74 20.29
CA GLY A 109 -14.64 -2.38 19.16
C GLY A 109 -14.64 -0.90 18.80
N SER A 110 -14.08 -0.02 19.66
CA SER A 110 -13.98 1.41 19.41
C SER A 110 -12.90 1.74 18.36
N GLN A 111 -13.06 2.89 17.71
CA GLN A 111 -12.00 3.48 16.91
C GLN A 111 -11.06 4.26 17.83
N VAL A 112 -9.79 3.93 17.80
CA VAL A 112 -8.75 4.58 18.61
C VAL A 112 -7.65 5.13 17.72
N PHE A 113 -7.01 6.21 18.15
CA PHE A 113 -5.80 6.70 17.50
C PHE A 113 -4.58 5.91 17.98
N ARG A 114 -3.72 5.55 17.02
CA ARG A 114 -2.38 5.03 17.28
C ARG A 114 -1.36 5.77 16.45
N LEU A 115 -0.12 5.81 16.92
CA LEU A 115 0.95 6.46 16.21
C LEU A 115 1.46 5.54 15.09
N LYS A 116 1.30 5.97 13.82
CA LYS A 116 1.83 5.24 12.67
C LYS A 116 3.23 5.72 12.29
N TYR A 117 3.45 7.03 12.29
CA TYR A 117 4.76 7.65 12.02
C TYR A 117 5.04 8.75 13.03
N ALA A 118 6.28 8.79 13.51
CA ALA A 118 6.85 9.88 14.30
C ALA A 118 8.36 9.84 14.14
N PHE A 119 8.92 10.61 13.21
CA PHE A 119 10.33 10.62 12.93
C PHE A 119 10.87 12.00 12.62
N GLY A 120 12.14 12.20 12.96
CA GLY A 120 12.97 13.26 12.43
C GLY A 120 13.75 12.77 11.20
N GLN A 121 13.91 13.63 10.22
CA GLN A 121 14.68 13.38 9.01
C GLN A 121 15.76 14.41 8.85
N PHE A 122 16.95 13.95 8.53
CA PHE A 122 18.09 14.76 8.13
C PHE A 122 18.32 14.59 6.64
N ASN A 123 18.14 15.67 5.87
CA ASN A 123 18.33 15.69 4.42
C ASN A 123 19.82 15.82 4.08
N LEU A 124 20.28 15.05 3.12
CA LEU A 124 21.68 14.96 2.73
C LEU A 124 21.95 15.62 1.37
N ASP A 125 21.04 16.47 0.90
CA ASP A 125 21.08 17.09 -0.43
C ASP A 125 22.35 17.94 -0.68
N ASP A 126 22.95 18.49 0.40
CA ASP A 126 24.17 19.28 0.34
C ASP A 126 25.44 18.43 0.13
N TRP A 127 25.40 17.17 0.49
CA TRP A 127 26.60 16.33 0.57
C TRP A 127 26.63 15.19 -0.46
N ILE A 128 25.44 14.73 -0.83
CA ILE A 128 25.28 13.63 -1.78
C ILE A 128 24.18 13.94 -2.82
N THR A 129 23.45 12.95 -3.30
CA THR A 129 22.41 13.16 -4.30
C THR A 129 21.12 13.70 -3.68
N LYS A 130 20.43 14.58 -4.42
CA LYS A 130 19.14 15.16 -4.01
C LYS A 130 18.11 14.09 -3.69
N GLY A 131 17.38 14.31 -2.58
CA GLY A 131 16.39 13.35 -2.06
C GLY A 131 16.99 12.22 -1.24
N SER A 132 18.28 12.31 -0.91
CA SER A 132 18.92 11.40 0.04
C SER A 132 18.75 11.91 1.47
N TRP A 133 18.58 10.98 2.41
CA TRP A 133 18.28 11.36 3.80
C TRP A 133 18.64 10.24 4.79
N VAL A 134 18.69 10.61 6.07
CA VAL A 134 18.69 9.72 7.23
C VAL A 134 17.48 10.01 8.09
N ARG A 135 16.85 8.99 8.68
CA ARG A 135 15.68 9.08 9.56
C ARG A 135 15.88 8.31 10.85
N LEU A 136 15.34 8.86 11.93
CA LEU A 136 15.27 8.21 13.23
C LEU A 136 13.85 8.38 13.81
N GLY A 137 13.29 7.29 14.32
CA GLY A 137 11.96 7.24 14.93
C GLY A 137 11.05 6.19 14.30
N VAL A 138 9.75 6.27 14.56
CA VAL A 138 8.74 5.39 13.94
C VAL A 138 8.50 5.85 12.52
N GLN A 139 8.96 5.09 11.55
CA GLN A 139 9.03 5.50 10.15
C GLN A 139 8.57 4.41 9.18
N GLN A 140 8.44 4.75 7.90
CA GLN A 140 8.13 3.77 6.86
C GLN A 140 9.24 2.71 6.77
N THR A 141 8.83 1.45 6.70
CA THR A 141 9.71 0.37 6.27
C THR A 141 10.01 0.49 4.78
N PRO A 142 11.13 -0.02 4.28
CA PRO A 142 11.61 0.30 2.94
C PRO A 142 10.69 -0.11 1.77
N TYR A 143 9.81 -1.11 1.95
CA TYR A 143 9.14 -1.77 0.84
C TYR A 143 7.66 -1.40 0.67
N ILE A 144 6.85 -1.42 1.75
CA ILE A 144 5.38 -1.37 1.62
C ILE A 144 4.90 -0.04 1.05
N ASP A 145 5.21 1.09 1.71
CA ASP A 145 4.74 2.40 1.26
C ASP A 145 5.27 2.74 -0.15
N TYR A 146 6.50 2.28 -0.49
CA TYR A 146 7.07 2.43 -1.82
C TYR A 146 6.25 1.70 -2.89
N THR A 147 5.90 0.44 -2.65
CA THR A 147 5.12 -0.38 -3.58
C THR A 147 3.67 0.11 -3.66
N GLU A 148 3.06 0.47 -2.54
CA GLU A 148 1.68 0.97 -2.49
C GLU A 148 1.50 2.31 -3.20
N ALA A 149 2.52 3.17 -3.23
CA ALA A 149 2.51 4.39 -4.03
C ALA A 149 2.39 4.11 -5.54
N ILE A 150 3.01 3.03 -6.03
CA ILE A 150 2.92 2.59 -7.43
C ILE A 150 1.59 1.87 -7.69
N TYR A 151 1.18 0.99 -6.77
CA TYR A 151 -0.07 0.24 -6.84
C TYR A 151 -1.31 1.14 -6.79
N ARG A 152 -1.33 2.19 -5.98
CA ARG A 152 -2.38 3.23 -5.80
C ARG A 152 -3.71 2.75 -5.20
N TYR A 153 -3.98 1.47 -5.14
CA TYR A 153 -5.26 0.90 -4.71
C TYR A 153 -5.24 0.41 -3.25
N ARG A 154 -4.45 1.08 -2.38
CA ARG A 154 -4.40 0.76 -0.95
C ARG A 154 -5.76 0.84 -0.26
N PHE A 155 -6.67 1.68 -0.76
CA PHE A 155 -8.04 1.82 -0.24
C PHE A 155 -8.95 0.62 -0.58
N GLN A 156 -8.62 -0.18 -1.61
CA GLN A 156 -9.20 -1.52 -1.82
C GLN A 156 -8.65 -2.51 -0.79
N GLY A 157 -7.36 -2.42 -0.55
CA GLY A 157 -6.66 -3.23 0.43
C GLY A 157 -5.14 -3.26 0.19
N PRO A 158 -4.37 -3.79 1.16
CA PRO A 158 -2.92 -3.82 1.10
C PRO A 158 -2.38 -4.74 -0.01
N ILE A 159 -1.12 -4.54 -0.36
CA ILE A 159 -0.34 -5.46 -1.21
C ILE A 159 -0.18 -6.83 -0.52
N LEU A 160 0.24 -7.87 -1.27
CA LEU A 160 0.28 -9.25 -0.79
C LEU A 160 1.04 -9.41 0.52
N VAL A 161 2.24 -8.85 0.63
CA VAL A 161 3.13 -9.05 1.79
C VAL A 161 2.59 -8.42 3.08
N ASP A 162 1.91 -7.27 3.00
CA ASP A 162 1.24 -6.62 4.13
C ASP A 162 -0.08 -7.34 4.46
N ARG A 163 -0.89 -7.67 3.44
CA ARG A 163 -2.18 -8.36 3.61
C ARG A 163 -2.02 -9.73 4.26
N ALA A 164 -0.96 -10.43 3.93
CA ALA A 164 -0.66 -11.76 4.48
C ALA A 164 0.12 -11.70 5.82
N GLY A 165 0.44 -10.51 6.33
CA GLY A 165 1.09 -10.32 7.63
C GLY A 165 2.59 -10.67 7.64
N PHE A 166 3.24 -10.74 6.47
CA PHE A 166 4.69 -10.98 6.41
C PHE A 166 5.52 -9.75 6.75
N MET A 167 4.97 -8.56 6.51
CA MET A 167 5.66 -7.29 6.70
C MET A 167 4.72 -6.24 7.28
N THR A 168 5.27 -5.20 7.89
CA THR A 168 4.53 -4.05 8.40
C THR A 168 4.93 -2.77 7.68
N ALA A 169 4.00 -1.82 7.53
CA ALA A 169 4.23 -0.58 6.80
C ALA A 169 5.14 0.40 7.54
N SER A 170 5.26 0.27 8.86
CA SER A 170 6.13 1.14 9.68
C SER A 170 6.69 0.43 10.89
N ASP A 171 7.85 0.92 11.35
CA ASP A 171 8.53 0.42 12.51
C ASP A 171 9.44 1.51 13.09
N ALA A 172 9.87 1.37 14.36
CA ALA A 172 10.84 2.25 14.98
C ALA A 172 12.25 1.83 14.58
N GLY A 173 13.09 2.80 14.17
CA GLY A 173 14.44 2.48 13.72
C GLY A 173 15.23 3.67 13.22
N LEU A 174 16.45 3.38 12.75
CA LEU A 174 17.34 4.28 12.05
C LEU A 174 17.52 3.79 10.62
N SER A 175 17.25 4.64 9.63
CA SER A 175 17.42 4.27 8.22
C SER A 175 18.03 5.38 7.39
N GLY A 176 18.60 4.99 6.25
CA GLY A 176 19.14 5.89 5.25
C GLY A 176 18.59 5.57 3.87
N HIS A 177 18.45 6.61 3.09
CA HIS A 177 18.01 6.55 1.71
C HIS A 177 19.00 7.28 0.79
N TYR A 178 19.30 6.66 -0.34
CA TYR A 178 20.18 7.22 -1.34
C TYR A 178 19.51 7.17 -2.73
N ASN A 179 19.38 8.31 -3.37
CA ASN A 179 18.90 8.41 -4.76
C ASN A 179 20.06 8.28 -5.73
N PHE A 180 19.92 7.42 -6.74
CA PHE A 180 20.86 7.37 -7.86
C PHE A 180 20.68 8.59 -8.75
N THR A 181 21.78 9.13 -9.26
CA THR A 181 21.74 10.25 -10.20
C THR A 181 20.91 9.90 -11.45
N GLY A 182 20.37 10.91 -12.15
CA GLY A 182 19.61 10.70 -13.39
C GLY A 182 18.29 9.94 -13.21
N ASN A 183 17.77 9.82 -11.97
CA ASN A 183 16.53 9.08 -11.66
C ASN A 183 16.59 7.59 -12.04
N HIS A 184 17.80 7.01 -12.00
CA HIS A 184 18.02 5.59 -12.28
C HIS A 184 17.55 4.66 -11.19
N GLY A 185 17.10 5.19 -10.06
CA GLY A 185 16.59 4.39 -8.94
C GLY A 185 17.05 4.90 -7.59
N ASP A 186 16.95 4.04 -6.59
CA ASP A 186 17.26 4.38 -5.21
C ASP A 186 17.54 3.13 -4.37
N VAL A 187 18.16 3.34 -3.22
CA VAL A 187 18.29 2.35 -2.16
C VAL A 187 17.80 2.93 -0.84
N HIS A 188 17.08 2.13 -0.06
CA HIS A 188 16.64 2.45 1.30
C HIS A 188 17.00 1.28 2.20
N ALA A 189 17.81 1.52 3.22
CA ALA A 189 18.26 0.49 4.16
C ALA A 189 18.20 1.02 5.60
N GLY A 190 18.01 0.14 6.56
CA GLY A 190 17.99 0.53 7.96
C GLY A 190 17.91 -0.64 8.93
N PHE A 191 18.09 -0.28 10.20
CA PHE A 191 17.89 -1.16 11.35
C PHE A 191 16.62 -0.72 12.07
N TYR A 192 15.73 -1.68 12.30
CA TYR A 192 14.41 -1.48 12.90
C TYR A 192 14.24 -2.41 14.11
N ASN A 193 13.24 -2.14 14.94
CA ASN A 193 12.92 -3.04 16.03
C ASN A 193 12.50 -4.44 15.54
N GLY A 194 11.72 -4.52 14.44
CA GLY A 194 11.24 -5.80 13.90
C GLY A 194 9.79 -6.13 14.26
N ASP A 195 9.30 -5.66 15.38
CA ASP A 195 7.93 -5.93 15.85
C ASP A 195 6.85 -5.05 15.19
N GLY A 196 7.27 -4.01 14.43
CA GLY A 196 6.40 -3.02 13.79
C GLY A 196 5.80 -2.03 14.80
N TYR A 197 5.05 -1.06 14.28
CA TYR A 197 4.54 0.07 15.07
C TYR A 197 3.36 -0.26 16.00
N THR A 198 2.84 -1.48 15.96
CA THR A 198 1.67 -1.91 16.76
C THR A 198 2.04 -2.72 17.98
N ARG A 199 3.31 -3.01 18.16
CA ARG A 199 3.84 -3.79 19.29
C ARG A 199 5.04 -3.08 19.91
N ALA A 200 5.24 -3.30 21.19
CA ALA A 200 6.48 -2.92 21.85
C ALA A 200 7.58 -3.92 21.49
N GLU A 201 8.82 -3.45 21.46
CA GLU A 201 10.01 -4.29 21.33
C GLU A 201 10.05 -5.34 22.44
N ALA A 202 10.18 -6.60 22.07
CA ALA A 202 10.16 -7.74 22.99
C ALA A 202 11.53 -8.38 23.19
N ASN A 203 12.54 -8.01 22.39
CA ASN A 203 13.89 -8.57 22.47
C ASN A 203 14.96 -7.49 22.20
N ASN A 204 16.23 -7.86 22.21
CA ASN A 204 17.36 -6.96 21.95
C ASN A 204 17.91 -7.04 20.53
N GLU A 205 17.38 -7.91 19.70
CA GLU A 205 17.79 -8.06 18.30
C GLU A 205 17.10 -7.02 17.43
N LYS A 206 17.73 -6.65 16.31
CA LYS A 206 17.20 -5.66 15.39
C LYS A 206 17.04 -6.24 13.99
N ALA A 207 15.95 -5.92 13.35
CA ALA A 207 15.69 -6.24 11.97
C ALA A 207 16.57 -5.39 11.04
N PHE A 208 17.33 -6.00 10.16
CA PHE A 208 17.99 -5.32 9.06
C PHE A 208 17.11 -5.41 7.81
N GLN A 209 16.72 -4.28 7.28
CA GLN A 209 15.90 -4.19 6.06
C GLN A 209 16.60 -3.38 4.99
N VAL A 210 16.56 -3.88 3.75
CA VAL A 210 17.09 -3.17 2.59
C VAL A 210 16.19 -3.35 1.37
N ARG A 211 15.92 -2.25 0.67
CA ARG A 211 15.29 -2.23 -0.65
C ARG A 211 16.20 -1.48 -1.62
N ALA A 212 16.42 -2.08 -2.78
CA ALA A 212 17.03 -1.42 -3.92
C ALA A 212 16.09 -1.46 -5.12
N SER A 213 15.94 -0.34 -5.81
CA SER A 213 15.12 -0.23 -7.01
C SER A 213 15.92 0.41 -8.14
N VAL A 214 15.83 -0.15 -9.33
CA VAL A 214 16.51 0.35 -10.52
C VAL A 214 15.49 0.65 -11.60
N ARG A 215 15.66 1.79 -12.28
CA ARG A 215 14.96 2.18 -13.49
C ARG A 215 15.91 2.05 -14.68
N PRO A 216 15.80 1.00 -15.50
CA PRO A 216 16.71 0.79 -16.61
C PRO A 216 16.64 1.89 -17.67
N PHE A 217 15.45 2.50 -17.85
CA PHE A 217 15.16 3.46 -18.91
C PHE A 217 14.50 4.75 -18.38
N PRO A 218 15.17 5.55 -17.53
CA PRO A 218 14.51 6.66 -16.82
C PRO A 218 14.16 7.86 -17.71
N LEU A 219 14.78 7.99 -18.90
CA LEU A 219 14.76 9.21 -19.69
C LEU A 219 13.67 9.28 -20.76
N GLY A 220 12.95 8.21 -21.07
CA GLY A 220 11.89 8.32 -22.04
C GLY A 220 11.27 7.04 -22.57
N GLY A 221 10.30 7.23 -23.47
CA GLY A 221 9.56 6.15 -24.10
C GLY A 221 8.61 5.40 -23.17
N ILE A 222 8.04 4.34 -23.68
CA ILE A 222 7.08 3.48 -22.98
C ILE A 222 7.68 2.81 -21.72
N TRP A 223 8.99 2.64 -21.69
CA TRP A 223 9.72 1.97 -20.61
C TRP A 223 10.16 2.89 -19.48
N LYS A 224 9.90 4.20 -19.58
CA LYS A 224 10.28 5.18 -18.55
C LYS A 224 9.83 4.80 -17.13
N GLY A 225 8.66 4.18 -17.00
CA GLY A 225 8.09 3.76 -15.72
C GLY A 225 8.48 2.36 -15.26
N LEU A 226 9.31 1.63 -16.04
CA LEU A 226 9.76 0.29 -15.64
C LEU A 226 10.71 0.37 -14.46
N ARG A 227 10.47 -0.46 -13.45
CA ARG A 227 11.32 -0.62 -12.27
C ARG A 227 11.55 -2.10 -11.96
N LEU A 228 12.77 -2.40 -11.58
CA LEU A 228 13.17 -3.67 -11.00
C LEU A 228 13.52 -3.42 -9.53
N THR A 229 12.84 -4.07 -8.61
CA THR A 229 13.00 -3.82 -7.17
C THR A 229 13.33 -5.14 -6.47
N GLY A 230 14.34 -5.12 -5.62
CA GLY A 230 14.66 -6.19 -4.67
C GLY A 230 14.49 -5.68 -3.25
N PHE A 231 13.99 -6.53 -2.37
CA PHE A 231 13.90 -6.28 -0.94
C PHE A 231 14.38 -7.49 -0.17
N PHE A 232 15.08 -7.24 0.93
CA PHE A 232 15.51 -8.24 1.89
C PHE A 232 15.31 -7.73 3.32
N ASP A 233 14.87 -8.63 4.19
CA ASP A 233 14.65 -8.41 5.62
C ASP A 233 15.21 -9.62 6.38
N ASP A 234 16.05 -9.36 7.35
CA ASP A 234 16.59 -10.33 8.30
C ASP A 234 16.27 -9.87 9.72
N ASP A 235 15.41 -10.61 10.37
CA ASP A 235 14.75 -10.23 11.59
C ASP A 235 14.64 -11.43 12.57
N HIS A 236 14.37 -11.13 13.84
CA HIS A 236 14.27 -12.10 14.93
C HIS A 236 13.20 -11.67 15.95
N VAL A 237 11.97 -12.14 15.78
CA VAL A 237 10.90 -11.89 16.77
C VAL A 237 11.16 -12.61 18.10
N VAL A 238 11.84 -13.75 18.03
CA VAL A 238 12.35 -14.49 19.20
C VAL A 238 13.86 -14.59 19.05
N GLU A 239 14.59 -14.34 20.11
CA GLU A 239 16.07 -14.39 20.11
C GLU A 239 16.58 -15.63 19.38
N ARG A 240 17.46 -15.42 18.39
CA ARG A 240 18.07 -16.47 17.53
C ARG A 240 17.10 -17.28 16.68
N ALA A 241 15.79 -17.00 16.68
CA ALA A 241 14.84 -17.65 15.80
C ALA A 241 14.74 -16.89 14.47
N LYS A 242 14.72 -17.60 13.36
CA LYS A 242 14.76 -16.98 12.02
C LYS A 242 13.44 -16.32 11.67
N ARG A 243 13.52 -15.09 11.17
CA ARG A 243 12.46 -14.40 10.46
C ARG A 243 13.05 -13.67 9.27
N GLN A 244 12.87 -14.19 8.07
CA GLN A 244 13.50 -13.64 6.86
C GLN A 244 12.46 -13.43 5.77
N ARG A 245 12.62 -12.34 5.02
CA ARG A 245 11.81 -12.01 3.85
C ARG A 245 12.71 -11.65 2.68
N ALA A 246 12.39 -12.20 1.51
CA ALA A 246 12.97 -11.77 0.25
C ALA A 246 11.87 -11.52 -0.75
N VAL A 247 11.89 -10.34 -1.39
CA VAL A 247 10.92 -9.96 -2.42
C VAL A 247 11.66 -9.51 -3.67
N GLY A 248 11.25 -10.06 -4.81
CA GLY A 248 11.60 -9.54 -6.13
C GLY A 248 10.36 -8.94 -6.79
N GLN A 249 10.47 -7.75 -7.34
CA GLN A 249 9.33 -7.07 -7.93
C GLN A 249 9.70 -6.41 -9.26
N VAL A 250 8.79 -6.49 -10.23
CA VAL A 250 8.80 -5.70 -11.46
C VAL A 250 7.55 -4.84 -11.46
N THR A 251 7.69 -3.53 -11.65
CA THR A 251 6.56 -2.62 -11.82
C THR A 251 6.73 -1.77 -13.06
N TRP A 252 5.62 -1.34 -13.62
CA TRP A 252 5.56 -0.47 -14.77
C TRP A 252 4.46 0.57 -14.60
N GLU A 253 4.83 1.85 -14.72
CA GLU A 253 3.93 3.00 -14.64
C GLU A 253 3.86 3.65 -16.02
N HIS A 254 2.65 3.77 -16.55
CA HIS A 254 2.40 4.37 -17.86
C HIS A 254 1.08 5.14 -17.85
N PRO A 255 0.88 6.18 -18.70
CA PRO A 255 -0.41 6.87 -18.81
C PRO A 255 -1.62 5.96 -19.00
N LEU A 256 -1.45 4.83 -19.68
CA LEU A 256 -2.54 3.88 -19.99
C LEU A 256 -2.79 2.86 -18.88
N ALA A 257 -1.81 2.54 -18.03
CA ALA A 257 -1.94 1.56 -16.98
C ALA A 257 -0.75 1.58 -16.02
N ASN A 258 -0.95 1.16 -14.76
CA ASN A 258 0.14 0.64 -13.93
C ASN A 258 0.04 -0.88 -13.89
N ALA A 259 1.16 -1.55 -13.79
CA ALA A 259 1.23 -3.00 -13.63
C ALA A 259 2.33 -3.40 -12.66
N GLY A 260 2.18 -4.53 -12.01
CA GLY A 260 3.20 -5.09 -11.11
C GLY A 260 3.13 -6.61 -11.01
N LEU A 261 4.31 -7.19 -10.82
CA LEU A 261 4.51 -8.58 -10.45
C LEU A 261 5.44 -8.63 -9.25
N GLU A 262 4.99 -9.25 -8.18
CA GLU A 262 5.71 -9.42 -6.92
C GLU A 262 5.92 -10.91 -6.65
N LEU A 263 7.13 -11.31 -6.27
CA LEU A 263 7.51 -12.66 -5.87
C LEU A 263 8.02 -12.62 -4.44
N LEU A 264 7.38 -13.36 -3.52
CA LEU A 264 7.71 -13.43 -2.11
C LEU A 264 8.32 -14.80 -1.77
N ARG A 265 9.38 -14.77 -0.95
CA ARG A 265 9.85 -15.89 -0.13
C ARG A 265 9.99 -15.43 1.31
N ALA A 266 9.50 -16.24 2.24
CA ALA A 266 9.56 -15.94 3.66
C ALA A 266 9.96 -17.18 4.45
N LYS A 267 10.67 -16.97 5.57
CA LYS A 267 11.01 -17.99 6.54
C LYS A 267 10.63 -17.49 7.92
N ASP A 268 9.85 -18.27 8.65
CA ASP A 268 9.43 -17.98 10.01
C ASP A 268 9.78 -19.15 10.94
N GLN A 269 10.45 -18.85 12.04
CA GLN A 269 10.69 -19.80 13.10
C GLN A 269 10.03 -19.30 14.39
N PRO A 270 8.95 -19.95 14.85
CA PRO A 270 8.21 -19.47 16.03
C PRO A 270 9.01 -19.53 17.34
N SER A 271 9.97 -20.43 17.43
CA SER A 271 10.96 -20.51 18.49
C SER A 271 12.16 -21.34 18.00
N VAL A 272 13.30 -21.22 18.66
CA VAL A 272 14.53 -21.97 18.28
C VAL A 272 14.38 -23.49 18.32
N THR A 273 13.40 -23.99 19.08
CA THR A 273 13.08 -25.44 19.20
C THR A 273 12.08 -25.94 18.15
N LYS A 274 11.47 -25.03 17.39
CA LYS A 274 10.49 -25.37 16.33
C LYS A 274 11.16 -25.34 14.97
N PRO A 275 10.68 -26.13 14.00
CA PRO A 275 11.19 -26.07 12.65
C PRO A 275 10.89 -24.71 11.99
N VAL A 276 11.75 -24.31 11.06
CA VAL A 276 11.50 -23.15 10.19
C VAL A 276 10.35 -23.47 9.24
N VAL A 277 9.41 -22.55 9.12
CA VAL A 277 8.31 -22.61 8.17
C VAL A 277 8.68 -21.79 6.95
N ASP A 278 8.75 -22.43 5.80
CA ASP A 278 8.96 -21.75 4.51
C ASP A 278 7.62 -21.38 3.88
N ALA A 279 7.47 -20.12 3.54
CA ALA A 279 6.36 -19.61 2.78
C ALA A 279 6.82 -19.01 1.45
N LYS A 280 5.97 -19.10 0.43
CA LYS A 280 6.21 -18.47 -0.87
C LYS A 280 4.92 -18.02 -1.53
N GLY A 281 4.98 -16.95 -2.29
CA GLY A 281 3.81 -16.45 -2.99
C GLY A 281 4.18 -15.50 -4.11
N TRP A 282 3.17 -15.14 -4.88
CA TRP A 282 3.28 -14.11 -5.89
C TRP A 282 1.98 -13.34 -6.02
N SER A 283 2.10 -12.09 -6.46
CA SER A 283 0.98 -11.21 -6.77
C SER A 283 1.21 -10.57 -8.12
N ALA A 284 0.21 -10.59 -8.98
CA ALA A 284 0.21 -9.83 -10.21
C ALA A 284 -1.01 -8.91 -10.27
N TRP A 285 -0.80 -7.69 -10.70
CA TRP A 285 -1.88 -6.72 -10.83
C TRP A 285 -1.67 -5.80 -12.03
N VAL A 286 -2.78 -5.29 -12.54
CA VAL A 286 -2.79 -4.26 -13.58
C VAL A 286 -3.98 -3.34 -13.37
N THR A 287 -3.77 -2.05 -13.64
CA THR A 287 -4.78 -1.00 -13.49
C THR A 287 -4.93 -0.21 -14.78
N PRO A 288 -5.64 -0.77 -15.80
CA PRO A 288 -5.90 -0.08 -17.05
C PRO A 288 -6.74 1.19 -16.86
N ARG A 289 -6.36 2.26 -17.54
CA ARG A 289 -7.07 3.53 -17.56
C ARG A 289 -7.88 3.67 -18.84
N LEU A 290 -9.11 4.13 -18.71
CA LEU A 290 -10.00 4.37 -19.84
C LEU A 290 -9.81 5.81 -20.35
N GLY A 291 -8.70 6.04 -21.04
CA GLY A 291 -8.33 7.37 -21.52
C GLY A 291 -8.12 8.36 -20.37
N THR A 292 -8.66 9.58 -20.52
CA THR A 292 -8.58 10.68 -19.55
C THR A 292 -9.88 10.85 -18.73
N THR A 293 -10.77 9.88 -18.81
CA THR A 293 -12.13 9.97 -18.22
C THR A 293 -12.17 9.85 -16.70
N GLY A 294 -11.05 9.44 -16.07
CA GLY A 294 -10.98 9.12 -14.65
C GLY A 294 -11.38 7.68 -14.31
N TRP A 295 -11.92 6.93 -15.26
CA TRP A 295 -12.25 5.53 -15.06
C TRP A 295 -11.01 4.64 -15.18
N GLU A 296 -10.82 3.78 -14.18
CA GLU A 296 -9.75 2.78 -14.14
C GLU A 296 -10.33 1.42 -13.71
N LEU A 297 -9.72 0.35 -14.20
CA LEU A 297 -10.00 -1.00 -13.71
C LEU A 297 -8.89 -1.43 -12.75
N LEU A 298 -9.20 -2.31 -11.81
CA LEU A 298 -8.23 -3.08 -11.04
C LEU A 298 -8.44 -4.56 -11.31
N LEU A 299 -7.40 -5.21 -11.78
CA LEU A 299 -7.32 -6.67 -11.89
C LEU A 299 -6.12 -7.12 -11.06
N ARG A 300 -6.34 -8.02 -10.09
CA ARG A 300 -5.27 -8.54 -9.24
C ARG A 300 -5.48 -10.00 -8.92
N HIS A 301 -4.40 -10.76 -8.97
CA HIS A 301 -4.35 -12.15 -8.53
C HIS A 301 -3.18 -12.36 -7.57
N ASP A 302 -3.47 -12.98 -6.42
CA ASP A 302 -2.47 -13.40 -5.43
C ASP A 302 -2.52 -14.93 -5.29
N ASP A 303 -1.37 -15.61 -5.29
CA ASP A 303 -1.21 -17.03 -4.97
C ASP A 303 -0.17 -17.17 -3.86
N LEU A 304 -0.57 -17.65 -2.69
CA LEU A 304 0.26 -17.78 -1.51
C LEU A 304 0.24 -19.21 -0.99
N LYS A 305 1.41 -19.73 -0.70
CA LYS A 305 1.62 -20.95 0.09
C LYS A 305 2.20 -20.53 1.44
N PRO A 306 1.38 -20.33 2.48
CA PRO A 306 1.84 -19.87 3.78
C PRO A 306 2.70 -20.90 4.54
N ASN A 307 2.63 -22.15 4.13
CA ASN A 307 3.53 -23.22 4.55
C ASN A 307 3.69 -24.19 3.37
N ASP A 308 4.86 -24.19 2.76
CA ASP A 308 5.12 -25.00 1.56
C ASP A 308 5.13 -26.50 1.87
N SER A 309 5.60 -26.88 3.08
CA SER A 309 5.66 -28.27 3.52
C SER A 309 4.28 -28.90 3.74
N LEU A 310 3.31 -28.12 4.24
CA LEU A 310 1.96 -28.58 4.52
C LEU A 310 1.00 -28.45 3.34
N ARG A 311 1.49 -28.04 2.16
CA ARG A 311 0.70 -27.81 0.95
C ARG A 311 -0.49 -26.86 1.15
N LEU A 312 -0.41 -25.96 2.14
CA LEU A 312 -1.41 -24.93 2.38
C LEU A 312 -1.40 -23.96 1.20
N LYS A 313 -2.60 -23.56 0.75
CA LYS A 313 -2.72 -22.65 -0.38
C LYS A 313 -3.84 -21.63 -0.16
N SER A 314 -3.54 -20.36 -0.46
CA SER A 314 -4.50 -19.26 -0.47
C SER A 314 -4.39 -18.55 -1.81
N LYS A 315 -5.51 -18.43 -2.54
CA LYS A 315 -5.59 -17.69 -3.80
C LYS A 315 -6.61 -16.59 -3.67
N ARG A 316 -6.25 -15.39 -4.09
CA ARG A 316 -7.16 -14.24 -4.07
C ARG A 316 -7.26 -13.62 -5.45
N ASP A 317 -8.49 -13.40 -5.89
CA ASP A 317 -8.81 -12.68 -7.10
C ASP A 317 -9.56 -11.41 -6.76
N ILE A 318 -9.11 -10.26 -7.27
CA ILE A 318 -9.74 -8.96 -7.07
C ILE A 318 -10.03 -8.36 -8.44
N PHE A 319 -11.27 -7.97 -8.64
CA PHE A 319 -11.72 -7.19 -9.77
C PHE A 319 -12.41 -5.93 -9.28
N GLY A 320 -12.08 -4.78 -9.84
CA GLY A 320 -12.70 -3.52 -9.46
C GLY A 320 -12.81 -2.53 -10.59
N VAL A 321 -13.80 -1.67 -10.47
CA VAL A 321 -14.02 -0.51 -11.34
C VAL A 321 -13.98 0.72 -10.47
N ALA A 322 -13.04 1.62 -10.74
CA ALA A 322 -12.83 2.84 -9.98
C ALA A 322 -13.04 4.08 -10.85
N TYR A 323 -13.58 5.10 -10.24
CA TYR A 323 -13.64 6.45 -10.79
C TYR A 323 -12.77 7.37 -9.95
N TRP A 324 -11.67 7.84 -10.53
CA TRP A 324 -10.78 8.84 -9.95
C TRP A 324 -11.27 10.22 -10.34
N MET A 325 -11.71 10.99 -9.35
CA MET A 325 -12.20 12.34 -9.57
C MET A 325 -11.06 13.25 -10.06
N PRO A 326 -11.36 14.25 -10.90
CA PRO A 326 -10.37 15.25 -11.29
C PRO A 326 -9.73 15.89 -10.05
N ASN A 327 -8.40 15.98 -10.05
CA ASN A 327 -7.68 16.59 -8.93
C ASN A 327 -7.95 18.09 -8.89
N LEU A 328 -8.71 18.52 -7.88
CA LEU A 328 -9.02 19.92 -7.62
C LEU A 328 -8.34 20.34 -6.31
N ASN A 329 -7.53 21.39 -6.35
CA ASN A 329 -6.89 21.97 -5.17
C ASN A 329 -6.12 20.95 -4.31
N LYS A 330 -5.38 20.03 -4.96
CA LYS A 330 -4.60 18.96 -4.31
C LYS A 330 -5.44 17.86 -3.64
N VAL A 331 -6.75 17.88 -3.77
CA VAL A 331 -7.61 16.80 -3.28
C VAL A 331 -7.58 15.65 -4.28
N THR A 332 -7.24 14.46 -3.80
CA THR A 332 -7.39 13.21 -4.54
C THR A 332 -8.59 12.47 -3.96
N ALA A 333 -9.55 12.11 -4.80
CA ALA A 333 -10.70 11.32 -4.41
C ALA A 333 -10.98 10.23 -5.43
N ALA A 334 -11.39 9.06 -4.95
CA ALA A 334 -11.81 7.95 -5.79
C ALA A 334 -12.95 7.17 -5.16
N LEU A 335 -13.84 6.67 -6.01
CA LEU A 335 -14.88 5.69 -5.66
C LEU A 335 -14.62 4.42 -6.47
N MET A 336 -14.84 3.26 -5.86
CA MET A 336 -14.61 1.97 -6.49
C MET A 336 -15.66 0.96 -6.06
N VAL A 337 -16.17 0.21 -7.02
CA VAL A 337 -16.91 -1.03 -6.75
C VAL A 337 -15.97 -2.19 -7.01
N ASP A 338 -15.87 -3.13 -6.05
CA ASP A 338 -14.99 -4.29 -6.17
C ASP A 338 -15.65 -5.60 -5.81
N TYR A 339 -15.10 -6.66 -6.41
CA TYR A 339 -15.31 -8.05 -6.09
C TYR A 339 -13.98 -8.62 -5.61
N ASP A 340 -13.96 -9.24 -4.44
CA ASP A 340 -12.79 -9.84 -3.80
C ASP A 340 -13.12 -11.26 -3.39
N LYS A 341 -12.42 -12.25 -3.96
CA LYS A 341 -12.60 -13.67 -3.67
C LYS A 341 -11.33 -14.32 -3.20
N LEU A 342 -11.34 -14.85 -1.98
CA LEU A 342 -10.27 -15.64 -1.39
C LEU A 342 -10.70 -17.12 -1.37
N ARG A 343 -9.89 -17.98 -1.97
CA ARG A 343 -10.02 -19.44 -1.92
C ARG A 343 -8.90 -20.03 -1.08
N GLN A 344 -9.24 -20.95 -0.18
CA GLN A 344 -8.29 -21.59 0.72
C GLN A 344 -8.37 -23.11 0.62
N SER A 345 -7.22 -23.78 0.59
CA SER A 345 -7.16 -25.23 0.52
C SER A 345 -6.00 -25.80 1.34
N GLY A 346 -6.14 -27.04 1.77
CA GLY A 346 -5.13 -27.75 2.56
C GLY A 346 -5.15 -27.44 4.06
N PHE A 347 -5.99 -26.51 4.52
CA PHE A 347 -6.09 -26.17 5.95
C PHE A 347 -6.88 -27.21 6.75
N ALA A 348 -6.43 -27.48 7.97
CA ALA A 348 -7.13 -28.32 8.94
C ALA A 348 -7.26 -27.53 10.28
N PRO A 349 -8.49 -27.20 10.71
CA PRO A 349 -9.76 -27.43 10.04
C PRO A 349 -9.87 -26.67 8.70
N ALA A 350 -10.74 -27.16 7.81
CA ALA A 350 -10.96 -26.51 6.52
C ALA A 350 -11.43 -25.05 6.72
N ARG A 351 -10.85 -24.14 5.92
CA ARG A 351 -11.25 -22.73 5.95
C ARG A 351 -12.23 -22.46 4.80
N PRO A 352 -13.35 -21.79 5.05
CA PRO A 352 -14.31 -21.46 3.99
C PRO A 352 -13.69 -20.44 3.01
N ASP A 353 -14.17 -20.47 1.78
CA ASP A 353 -13.91 -19.41 0.82
C ASP A 353 -14.55 -18.10 1.31
N ASP A 354 -13.86 -17.00 1.07
CA ASP A 354 -14.34 -15.66 1.42
C ASP A 354 -14.65 -14.89 0.12
N THR A 355 -15.89 -14.47 -0.04
CA THR A 355 -16.36 -13.73 -1.23
C THR A 355 -17.04 -12.44 -0.77
N ARG A 356 -16.53 -11.31 -1.22
CA ARG A 356 -17.00 -9.98 -0.82
C ARG A 356 -17.26 -9.08 -2.02
N TYR A 357 -18.24 -8.21 -1.85
CA TYR A 357 -18.52 -7.07 -2.72
C TYR A 357 -18.33 -5.80 -1.91
N GLY A 358 -17.64 -4.83 -2.46
CA GLY A 358 -17.32 -3.59 -1.77
C GLY A 358 -17.69 -2.35 -2.58
N LEU A 359 -18.13 -1.31 -1.88
CA LEU A 359 -18.08 0.06 -2.36
C LEU A 359 -16.99 0.75 -1.53
N LYS A 360 -15.91 1.16 -2.18
CA LYS A 360 -14.71 1.72 -1.54
C LYS A 360 -14.57 3.20 -1.85
N MET A 361 -14.11 3.97 -0.90
CA MET A 361 -13.83 5.40 -1.06
C MET A 361 -12.43 5.76 -0.57
N LEU A 362 -11.74 6.58 -1.33
CA LEU A 362 -10.51 7.30 -0.97
C LEU A 362 -10.82 8.79 -0.99
N VAL A 363 -10.39 9.51 0.04
CA VAL A 363 -10.23 10.96 0.04
C VAL A 363 -8.87 11.29 0.64
N SER A 364 -8.09 12.11 -0.03
CA SER A 364 -6.77 12.57 0.42
C SER A 364 -6.56 14.04 0.07
N TYR A 365 -6.03 14.78 1.04
CA TYR A 365 -5.65 16.18 0.91
C TYR A 365 -4.24 16.41 1.45
#